data_67adee1ea46ac6dd57632798cc8eda07
#
_entry.id   67adee1ea46ac6dd57632798cc8eda07
#
_cell.length_a   1.000
_cell.length_b   1.000
_cell.length_c   1.000
_cell.angle_alpha   90.00
_cell.angle_beta   90.00
_cell.angle_gamma   90.00
#
_symmetry.space_group_name_H-M   'P 1'
#
loop_
_entity.id
_entity.type
_entity.pdbx_description
1 polymer ?
#
loop_
_entity_poly.entity_id
_entity_poly.type
_entity_poly.pdbx_seq_one_letter_code
_entity_poly.pdbx_strand_id
1 'polypeptide(L)'
;MFKKFFLFIFCCLSAQSYAQERYFVVKDSITKEALPYTNINFLNGYGVFSDENGKVILDNDVPNQVKITHIGYSDKLVLLDALKGNADVFLKPSTEILGELKVAVSRNDAKKRKEYVVKPSMHDNSNEMYWSSLGQQFAFYIPNERKNSVLKSVAIPLIVKDLYQGIADQSFEDNPYGTMMKIEFMSNVGNQPGKKIYDYDKVFVIYSAKVNGKVEVKFEETIVLPENGFFAVMTILGKTNPKGEYVPEMPYGVREINGEKKKFVKIILPNYPLVEDSENQLTLFRHVFNESEKWYRIERPMVYKKDKKYPLYNIGIGYTISSSE
;
A
#
# COMPACT_ATOMS: atom_id res chain seq x y z
N MET A 1 -35.10 -15.50 49.59
CA MET A 1 -34.45 -14.38 48.92
C MET A 1 -33.05 -14.75 48.32
N PHE A 2 -32.22 -15.47 49.01
CA PHE A 2 -30.87 -15.92 48.57
C PHE A 2 -30.86 -16.78 47.29
N LYS A 3 -31.78 -17.70 47.06
CA LYS A 3 -31.85 -18.52 45.84
C LYS A 3 -32.09 -17.70 44.55
N LYS A 4 -32.87 -16.64 44.61
CA LYS A 4 -33.13 -15.75 43.44
C LYS A 4 -31.91 -14.87 43.12
N PHE A 5 -31.16 -14.47 44.15
CA PHE A 5 -29.93 -13.68 43.98
C PHE A 5 -28.79 -14.49 43.35
N PHE A 6 -28.69 -15.75 43.76
CA PHE A 6 -27.66 -16.67 43.19
C PHE A 6 -27.95 -17.05 41.72
N LEU A 7 -29.25 -17.18 41.36
CA LEU A 7 -29.64 -17.40 39.98
C LEU A 7 -29.34 -16.19 39.08
N PHE A 8 -29.47 -14.97 39.59
CA PHE A 8 -29.18 -13.74 38.89
C PHE A 8 -27.66 -13.56 38.65
N ILE A 9 -26.83 -13.90 39.63
CA ILE A 9 -25.36 -13.87 39.49
C ILE A 9 -24.91 -14.92 38.46
N PHE A 10 -25.50 -16.11 38.45
CA PHE A 10 -25.20 -17.18 37.49
C PHE A 10 -25.58 -16.78 36.05
N CYS A 11 -26.71 -16.10 35.84
CA CYS A 11 -27.09 -15.54 34.54
C CYS A 11 -26.17 -14.42 34.08
N CYS A 12 -25.64 -13.59 34.96
CA CYS A 12 -24.68 -12.53 34.61
C CYS A 12 -23.29 -13.10 34.22
N LEU A 13 -22.89 -14.21 34.82
CA LEU A 13 -21.62 -14.90 34.48
C LEU A 13 -21.67 -15.64 33.14
N SER A 14 -22.85 -16.09 32.71
CA SER A 14 -23.01 -16.74 31.40
C SER A 14 -23.13 -15.80 30.22
N ALA A 15 -23.32 -14.49 30.45
CA ALA A 15 -23.43 -13.47 29.41
C ALA A 15 -22.09 -12.93 28.87
N GLN A 16 -20.96 -13.39 29.39
CA GLN A 16 -19.65 -13.09 28.79
C GLN A 16 -19.36 -14.05 27.61
N SER A 17 -20.23 -14.05 26.62
CA SER A 17 -19.87 -14.57 25.31
C SER A 17 -18.85 -13.65 24.70
N TYR A 18 -17.57 -13.91 24.94
CA TYR A 18 -16.52 -13.31 24.12
C TYR A 18 -16.81 -13.73 22.68
N ALA A 19 -17.19 -12.78 21.84
CA ALA A 19 -17.22 -13.02 20.41
C ALA A 19 -15.79 -13.43 20.00
N GLN A 20 -15.56 -14.71 19.75
CA GLN A 20 -14.26 -15.22 19.37
C GLN A 20 -13.91 -14.58 18.02
N GLU A 21 -12.86 -13.79 17.99
CA GLU A 21 -12.36 -13.17 16.79
C GLU A 21 -12.05 -14.27 15.76
N ARG A 22 -12.77 -14.24 14.63
CA ARG A 22 -12.49 -15.15 13.51
C ARG A 22 -11.31 -14.63 12.73
N TYR A 23 -10.31 -15.46 12.51
CA TYR A 23 -9.17 -15.12 11.68
C TYR A 23 -8.62 -16.36 10.96
N PHE A 24 -7.82 -16.13 9.92
CA PHE A 24 -6.94 -17.16 9.36
C PHE A 24 -5.51 -16.60 9.21
N VAL A 25 -4.55 -17.50 9.05
CA VAL A 25 -3.15 -17.15 8.82
C VAL A 25 -2.73 -17.68 7.46
N VAL A 26 -2.17 -16.80 6.61
CA VAL A 26 -1.63 -17.22 5.31
C VAL A 26 -0.19 -17.68 5.50
N LYS A 27 0.12 -18.87 4.99
CA LYS A 27 1.43 -19.51 5.14
C LYS A 27 1.94 -20.10 3.84
N ASP A 28 3.24 -20.20 3.72
CA ASP A 28 3.90 -20.99 2.68
C ASP A 28 3.56 -22.49 2.85
N SER A 29 3.20 -23.18 1.78
CA SER A 29 2.83 -24.60 1.84
C SER A 29 4.03 -25.53 2.08
N ILE A 30 5.26 -25.08 1.81
CA ILE A 30 6.51 -25.85 1.96
C ILE A 30 7.15 -25.52 3.30
N THR A 31 7.52 -24.26 3.54
CA THR A 31 8.27 -23.84 4.74
C THR A 31 7.38 -23.70 5.98
N LYS A 32 6.05 -23.57 5.79
CA LYS A 32 5.05 -23.29 6.85
C LYS A 32 5.22 -21.91 7.50
N GLU A 33 6.12 -21.09 7.00
CA GLU A 33 6.29 -19.72 7.47
C GLU A 33 5.10 -18.86 7.07
N ALA A 34 4.82 -17.87 7.89
CA ALA A 34 3.77 -16.89 7.62
C ALA A 34 4.13 -16.01 6.41
N LEU A 35 3.14 -15.67 5.60
CA LEU A 35 3.28 -14.76 4.46
C LEU A 35 2.72 -13.38 4.83
N PRO A 36 3.60 -12.44 5.19
CA PRO A 36 3.19 -11.10 5.60
C PRO A 36 2.62 -10.30 4.43
N TYR A 37 1.71 -9.39 4.74
CA TYR A 37 1.11 -8.43 3.79
C TYR A 37 0.55 -9.08 2.52
N THR A 38 0.02 -10.28 2.68
CA THR A 38 -0.67 -11.02 1.62
C THR A 38 -1.98 -10.30 1.25
N ASN A 39 -2.27 -10.20 -0.03
CA ASN A 39 -3.48 -9.58 -0.56
C ASN A 39 -4.68 -10.53 -0.44
N ILE A 40 -5.74 -10.09 0.21
CA ILE A 40 -7.02 -10.77 0.38
C ILE A 40 -8.09 -9.97 -0.37
N ASN A 41 -8.35 -10.34 -1.61
CA ASN A 41 -9.32 -9.68 -2.47
C ASN A 41 -10.73 -10.25 -2.25
N PHE A 42 -11.69 -9.39 -1.96
CA PHE A 42 -13.10 -9.74 -1.72
C PHE A 42 -13.91 -9.94 -3.01
N LEU A 43 -13.26 -9.82 -4.18
CA LEU A 43 -13.89 -9.97 -5.49
C LEU A 43 -15.04 -8.98 -5.77
N ASN A 44 -15.05 -7.86 -5.08
CA ASN A 44 -16.07 -6.80 -5.21
C ASN A 44 -15.44 -5.40 -5.27
N GLY A 45 -14.15 -5.31 -5.63
CA GLY A 45 -13.38 -4.07 -5.66
C GLY A 45 -12.78 -3.66 -4.31
N TYR A 46 -12.96 -4.46 -3.27
CA TYR A 46 -12.40 -4.26 -1.92
C TYR A 46 -11.54 -5.44 -1.50
N GLY A 47 -10.77 -5.24 -0.46
CA GLY A 47 -9.93 -6.27 0.14
C GLY A 47 -9.15 -5.73 1.32
N VAL A 48 -8.35 -6.59 1.92
CA VAL A 48 -7.45 -6.27 3.03
C VAL A 48 -6.10 -6.93 2.81
N PHE A 49 -5.12 -6.59 3.63
CA PHE A 49 -3.84 -7.31 3.69
C PHE A 49 -3.74 -8.08 5.01
N SER A 50 -3.00 -9.19 5.00
CA SER A 50 -2.57 -9.81 6.25
C SER A 50 -1.58 -8.89 6.98
N ASP A 51 -1.44 -9.09 8.29
CA ASP A 51 -0.41 -8.42 9.09
C ASP A 51 1.00 -9.03 8.84
N GLU A 52 1.98 -8.61 9.61
CA GLU A 52 3.36 -9.13 9.57
C GLU A 52 3.48 -10.62 9.95
N ASN A 53 2.47 -11.18 10.61
CA ASN A 53 2.38 -12.59 10.98
C ASN A 53 1.51 -13.41 10.01
N GLY A 54 1.13 -12.81 8.86
CA GLY A 54 0.23 -13.45 7.90
C GLY A 54 -1.22 -13.56 8.36
N LYS A 55 -1.59 -12.96 9.52
CA LYS A 55 -2.93 -13.05 10.11
C LYS A 55 -3.90 -12.09 9.41
N VAL A 56 -5.09 -12.59 9.12
CA VAL A 56 -6.23 -11.84 8.56
C VAL A 56 -7.40 -11.96 9.50
N ILE A 57 -7.86 -10.84 10.05
CA ILE A 57 -9.05 -10.78 10.88
C ILE A 57 -10.28 -10.70 9.98
N LEU A 58 -11.28 -11.52 10.25
CA LEU A 58 -12.52 -11.61 9.49
C LEU A 58 -13.63 -10.84 10.21
N ASP A 59 -14.12 -9.79 9.58
CA ASP A 59 -15.34 -9.11 9.99
C ASP A 59 -16.57 -9.86 9.43
N ASN A 60 -17.74 -9.64 10.02
CA ASN A 60 -19.00 -10.25 9.60
C ASN A 60 -19.43 -9.84 8.19
N ASP A 61 -18.96 -8.67 7.71
CA ASP A 61 -19.29 -8.12 6.39
C ASP A 61 -18.37 -8.62 5.26
N VAL A 62 -17.39 -9.50 5.56
CA VAL A 62 -16.49 -10.06 4.54
C VAL A 62 -17.25 -11.09 3.70
N PRO A 63 -17.20 -11.01 2.36
CA PRO A 63 -17.82 -12.02 1.49
C PRO A 63 -17.26 -13.42 1.76
N ASN A 64 -18.11 -14.43 1.61
CA ASN A 64 -17.71 -15.83 1.86
C ASN A 64 -16.59 -16.31 0.92
N GLN A 65 -16.51 -15.79 -0.30
CA GLN A 65 -15.45 -16.14 -1.25
C GLN A 65 -14.45 -15.01 -1.36
N VAL A 66 -13.17 -15.34 -1.16
CA VAL A 66 -12.04 -14.41 -1.30
C VAL A 66 -10.95 -15.01 -2.19
N LYS A 67 -10.24 -14.14 -2.92
CA LYS A 67 -9.04 -14.50 -3.66
C LYS A 67 -7.81 -14.06 -2.88
N ILE A 68 -6.93 -14.99 -2.59
CA ILE A 68 -5.68 -14.73 -1.87
C ILE A 68 -4.53 -14.75 -2.87
N THR A 69 -3.75 -13.67 -2.91
CA THR A 69 -2.59 -13.55 -3.80
C THR A 69 -1.37 -13.04 -3.04
N HIS A 70 -0.22 -13.64 -3.32
CA HIS A 70 1.06 -13.20 -2.80
C HIS A 70 2.14 -13.36 -3.89
N ILE A 71 3.04 -12.39 -4.00
CA ILE A 71 4.09 -12.42 -5.03
C ILE A 71 4.96 -13.66 -4.84
N GLY A 72 5.22 -14.38 -5.95
CA GLY A 72 5.97 -15.63 -5.90
C GLY A 72 5.15 -16.87 -5.56
N TYR A 73 3.83 -16.72 -5.42
CA TYR A 73 2.91 -17.81 -5.11
C TYR A 73 1.77 -17.91 -6.12
N SER A 74 1.21 -19.09 -6.24
CA SER A 74 0.00 -19.31 -7.04
C SER A 74 -1.21 -18.75 -6.30
N ASP A 75 -2.09 -18.06 -7.02
CA ASP A 75 -3.34 -17.52 -6.51
C ASP A 75 -4.24 -18.62 -5.95
N LYS A 76 -4.99 -18.31 -4.90
CA LYS A 76 -5.91 -19.26 -4.27
C LYS A 76 -7.27 -18.63 -3.99
N LEU A 77 -8.33 -19.27 -4.48
CA LEU A 77 -9.71 -18.99 -4.06
C LEU A 77 -10.03 -19.77 -2.78
N VAL A 78 -10.61 -19.10 -1.80
CA VAL A 78 -10.96 -19.66 -0.49
C VAL A 78 -12.40 -19.33 -0.17
N LEU A 79 -13.15 -20.36 0.28
CA LEU A 79 -14.47 -20.20 0.89
C LEU A 79 -14.30 -20.10 2.40
N LEU A 80 -14.62 -18.94 2.97
CA LEU A 80 -14.38 -18.64 4.39
C LEU A 80 -15.23 -19.53 5.33
N ASP A 81 -16.42 -19.96 4.91
CA ASP A 81 -17.27 -20.87 5.68
C ASP A 81 -16.69 -22.30 5.75
N ALA A 82 -15.81 -22.66 4.82
CA ALA A 82 -15.11 -23.93 4.87
C ALA A 82 -13.96 -23.93 5.89
N LEU A 83 -13.52 -22.75 6.35
CA LEU A 83 -12.51 -22.61 7.39
C LEU A 83 -13.18 -22.82 8.76
N LYS A 84 -12.84 -23.93 9.42
CA LYS A 84 -13.35 -24.23 10.76
C LYS A 84 -12.55 -23.47 11.81
N GLY A 85 -13.18 -22.48 12.46
CA GLY A 85 -12.53 -21.68 13.50
C GLY A 85 -11.37 -20.86 12.96
N ASN A 86 -10.29 -20.77 13.74
CA ASN A 86 -9.04 -20.14 13.31
C ASN A 86 -8.22 -21.18 12.52
N ALA A 87 -7.88 -20.88 11.27
CA ALA A 87 -7.31 -21.83 10.33
C ALA A 87 -6.04 -21.30 9.66
N ASP A 88 -5.17 -22.19 9.21
CA ASP A 88 -4.07 -21.88 8.33
C ASP A 88 -4.49 -22.05 6.86
N VAL A 89 -4.18 -21.06 6.04
CA VAL A 89 -4.37 -21.09 4.59
C VAL A 89 -3.01 -21.13 3.91
N PHE A 90 -2.72 -22.24 3.23
CA PHE A 90 -1.45 -22.45 2.58
C PHE A 90 -1.48 -22.00 1.12
N LEU A 91 -0.48 -21.19 0.69
CA LEU A 91 -0.19 -20.87 -0.69
C LEU A 91 0.97 -21.74 -1.19
N LYS A 92 0.90 -22.16 -2.45
CA LYS A 92 1.99 -22.88 -3.12
C LYS A 92 2.94 -21.89 -3.78
N PRO A 93 4.26 -22.00 -3.59
CA PRO A 93 5.20 -21.22 -4.38
C PRO A 93 4.95 -21.41 -5.88
N SER A 94 4.99 -20.31 -6.63
CA SER A 94 4.89 -20.34 -8.08
C SER A 94 6.20 -20.85 -8.67
N THR A 95 6.10 -21.71 -9.68
CA THR A 95 7.28 -22.15 -10.45
C THR A 95 7.71 -21.13 -11.51
N GLU A 96 6.96 -20.03 -11.67
CA GLU A 96 7.41 -18.93 -12.53
C GLU A 96 8.63 -18.29 -11.91
N ILE A 97 9.80 -18.54 -12.51
CA ILE A 97 11.06 -17.91 -12.12
C ILE A 97 10.91 -16.40 -12.35
N LEU A 98 10.89 -15.63 -11.27
CA LEU A 98 11.12 -14.19 -11.35
C LEU A 98 12.45 -14.01 -12.07
N GLY A 99 12.47 -13.22 -13.15
CA GLY A 99 13.69 -12.97 -13.91
C GLY A 99 14.73 -12.31 -13.00
N GLU A 100 15.63 -13.10 -12.44
CA GLU A 100 16.67 -12.61 -11.54
C GLU A 100 17.65 -11.74 -12.33
N LEU A 101 17.56 -10.44 -12.19
CA LEU A 101 18.56 -9.50 -12.65
C LEU A 101 19.79 -9.63 -11.74
N LYS A 102 20.66 -10.63 -12.00
CA LYS A 102 21.98 -10.71 -11.38
C LYS A 102 22.88 -9.63 -11.96
N VAL A 103 22.82 -8.44 -11.41
CA VAL A 103 23.79 -7.40 -11.73
C VAL A 103 24.87 -7.39 -10.65
N ALA A 104 25.99 -7.98 -10.94
CA ALA A 104 27.15 -7.91 -10.07
C ALA A 104 27.77 -6.51 -10.15
N VAL A 105 27.52 -5.69 -9.15
CA VAL A 105 28.29 -4.44 -8.97
C VAL A 105 29.65 -4.84 -8.41
N SER A 106 30.71 -4.59 -9.20
CA SER A 106 32.08 -4.86 -8.74
C SER A 106 32.41 -4.02 -7.49
N ARG A 107 32.98 -4.67 -6.45
CA ARG A 107 33.44 -4.00 -5.23
C ARG A 107 34.46 -2.88 -5.49
N ASN A 108 35.20 -2.92 -6.61
CA ASN A 108 36.18 -1.91 -6.96
C ASN A 108 35.54 -0.60 -7.46
N ASP A 109 34.29 -0.64 -7.97
CA ASP A 109 33.58 0.56 -8.46
C ASP A 109 32.98 1.41 -7.33
N ALA A 110 32.91 0.91 -6.11
CA ALA A 110 32.30 1.60 -4.98
C ALA A 110 33.02 2.89 -4.57
N LYS A 111 34.33 3.02 -4.85
CA LYS A 111 35.18 4.18 -4.43
C LYS A 111 35.08 5.42 -5.32
N LYS A 112 34.44 5.35 -6.49
CA LYS A 112 34.36 6.48 -7.47
C LYS A 112 32.93 6.83 -7.87
N ARG A 113 31.93 6.50 -7.03
CA ARG A 113 30.54 6.78 -7.38
C ARG A 113 30.16 8.19 -6.97
N LYS A 114 29.47 8.91 -7.85
CA LYS A 114 28.83 10.20 -7.55
C LYS A 114 27.36 10.00 -7.26
N GLU A 115 26.83 10.80 -6.33
CA GLU A 115 25.40 10.83 -6.05
C GLU A 115 24.75 11.93 -6.87
N TYR A 116 23.59 11.59 -7.43
CA TYR A 116 22.72 12.49 -8.19
C TYR A 116 21.36 12.50 -7.52
N VAL A 117 20.90 13.68 -7.16
CA VAL A 117 19.66 13.88 -6.44
C VAL A 117 18.65 14.60 -7.33
N VAL A 118 17.55 13.93 -7.61
CA VAL A 118 16.34 14.54 -8.16
C VAL A 118 15.44 14.91 -6.98
N LYS A 119 15.16 16.21 -6.81
CA LYS A 119 14.30 16.69 -5.73
C LYS A 119 12.84 16.38 -6.04
N PRO A 120 12.01 16.06 -5.02
CA PRO A 120 10.57 15.95 -5.23
C PRO A 120 9.99 17.29 -5.67
N SER A 121 9.06 17.23 -6.62
CA SER A 121 8.31 18.39 -7.08
C SER A 121 7.01 18.48 -6.32
N MET A 122 6.67 19.67 -5.83
CA MET A 122 5.41 19.94 -5.15
C MET A 122 4.80 21.20 -5.77
N HIS A 123 3.50 21.15 -6.03
CA HIS A 123 2.76 22.32 -6.46
C HIS A 123 2.29 23.09 -5.22
N ASP A 124 2.37 24.41 -5.25
CA ASP A 124 1.89 25.24 -4.13
C ASP A 124 0.37 25.22 -3.97
N ASN A 125 -0.34 24.68 -4.94
CA ASN A 125 -1.80 24.60 -4.93
C ASN A 125 -2.28 23.33 -4.22
N SER A 126 -2.67 23.49 -2.97
CA SER A 126 -3.21 22.44 -2.12
C SER A 126 -4.51 21.79 -2.62
N ASN A 127 -5.18 22.36 -3.63
CA ASN A 127 -6.37 21.78 -4.23
C ASN A 127 -6.05 20.72 -5.30
N GLU A 128 -4.81 20.64 -5.75
CA GLU A 128 -4.35 19.64 -6.70
C GLU A 128 -3.63 18.51 -5.96
N MET A 129 -4.41 17.66 -5.34
CA MET A 129 -3.92 16.52 -4.58
C MET A 129 -4.62 15.23 -4.99
N TYR A 130 -4.01 14.11 -4.67
CA TYR A 130 -4.57 12.77 -4.83
C TYR A 130 -4.78 12.11 -3.47
N TRP A 131 -5.95 11.53 -3.26
CA TRP A 131 -6.25 10.71 -2.09
C TRP A 131 -5.85 9.27 -2.32
N SER A 132 -5.43 8.61 -1.26
CA SER A 132 -5.21 7.18 -1.32
C SER A 132 -6.26 6.41 -0.53
N SER A 133 -6.36 5.14 -0.85
CA SER A 133 -7.20 4.16 -0.16
C SER A 133 -6.42 2.86 0.04
N LEU A 134 -6.96 1.98 0.86
CA LEU A 134 -6.37 0.67 1.08
C LEU A 134 -6.24 -0.10 -0.24
N GLY A 135 -5.05 -0.60 -0.54
CA GLY A 135 -4.76 -1.32 -1.79
C GLY A 135 -4.49 -0.44 -3.00
N GLN A 136 -4.47 0.89 -2.84
CA GLN A 136 -3.99 1.78 -3.89
C GLN A 136 -2.51 1.54 -4.17
N GLN A 137 -2.15 1.43 -5.44
CA GLN A 137 -0.76 1.40 -5.90
C GLN A 137 -0.45 2.61 -6.75
N PHE A 138 0.75 3.16 -6.53
CA PHE A 138 1.36 4.18 -7.39
C PHE A 138 2.68 3.64 -7.93
N ALA A 139 2.84 3.67 -9.25
CA ALA A 139 4.06 3.29 -9.93
C ALA A 139 4.78 4.54 -10.42
N PHE A 140 5.98 4.74 -9.92
CA PHE A 140 6.83 5.87 -10.26
C PHE A 140 7.96 5.42 -11.18
N TYR A 141 8.02 5.96 -12.38
CA TYR A 141 9.11 5.65 -13.30
C TYR A 141 10.40 6.32 -12.84
N ILE A 142 11.47 5.54 -12.75
CA ILE A 142 12.83 6.00 -12.46
C ILE A 142 13.70 5.70 -13.68
N PRO A 143 14.10 6.71 -14.45
CA PRO A 143 14.92 6.53 -15.64
C PRO A 143 16.35 6.13 -15.26
N ASN A 144 17.01 5.41 -16.16
CA ASN A 144 18.44 5.14 -16.07
C ASN A 144 19.20 5.90 -17.16
N GLU A 145 19.63 7.10 -16.84
CA GLU A 145 20.39 7.97 -17.75
C GLU A 145 21.90 7.79 -17.64
N ARG A 146 22.36 6.90 -16.74
CA ARG A 146 23.78 6.75 -16.40
C ARG A 146 24.15 5.29 -16.26
N LYS A 147 25.39 4.96 -16.62
CA LYS A 147 25.91 3.59 -16.50
C LYS A 147 26.06 3.17 -15.05
N ASN A 148 25.78 1.90 -14.78
CA ASN A 148 25.96 1.28 -13.46
C ASN A 148 25.24 2.05 -12.32
N SER A 149 24.06 2.58 -12.59
CA SER A 149 23.29 3.34 -11.61
C SER A 149 22.67 2.44 -10.56
N VAL A 150 22.68 2.91 -9.30
CA VAL A 150 22.06 2.26 -8.12
C VAL A 150 21.14 3.27 -7.45
N LEU A 151 19.90 2.88 -7.24
CA LEU A 151 18.95 3.66 -6.45
C LEU A 151 19.31 3.56 -4.96
N LYS A 152 19.39 4.70 -4.29
CA LYS A 152 19.69 4.83 -2.85
C LYS A 152 18.46 5.14 -2.03
N SER A 153 17.62 6.03 -2.53
CA SER A 153 16.40 6.42 -1.85
C SER A 153 15.37 6.97 -2.84
N VAL A 154 14.11 6.98 -2.41
CA VAL A 154 13.04 7.78 -3.02
C VAL A 154 12.52 8.77 -2.00
N ALA A 155 12.18 9.99 -2.47
CA ALA A 155 11.58 11.04 -1.66
C ALA A 155 10.15 11.28 -2.13
N ILE A 156 9.18 10.98 -1.29
CA ILE A 156 7.75 11.05 -1.59
C ILE A 156 7.22 12.38 -1.08
N PRO A 157 6.71 13.28 -1.93
CA PRO A 157 6.09 14.53 -1.48
C PRO A 157 4.74 14.25 -0.84
N LEU A 158 4.42 14.94 0.25
CA LEU A 158 3.21 14.74 1.03
C LEU A 158 2.56 16.07 1.39
N ILE A 159 1.23 16.10 1.36
CA ILE A 159 0.46 17.21 1.91
C ILE A 159 0.53 17.17 3.43
N VAL A 160 0.95 18.27 4.05
CA VAL A 160 1.13 18.38 5.51
C VAL A 160 -0.07 18.95 6.24
N LYS A 161 -1.09 19.41 5.52
CA LYS A 161 -2.33 19.96 6.08
C LYS A 161 -3.51 19.13 5.62
N ASP A 162 -4.47 18.89 6.52
CA ASP A 162 -5.74 18.36 6.11
C ASP A 162 -6.57 19.46 5.46
N LEU A 163 -6.79 19.35 4.15
CA LEU A 163 -7.46 20.35 3.34
C LEU A 163 -8.89 19.91 3.00
N TYR A 164 -9.52 19.15 3.87
CA TYR A 164 -10.92 18.77 3.68
C TYR A 164 -11.79 20.02 3.69
N GLN A 165 -12.40 20.36 2.55
CA GLN A 165 -13.25 21.54 2.43
C GLN A 165 -14.39 21.51 3.46
N GLY A 166 -14.42 22.49 4.35
CA GLY A 166 -15.50 22.72 5.33
C GLY A 166 -15.22 22.25 6.74
N ILE A 167 -14.13 21.56 7.01
CA ILE A 167 -13.64 21.34 8.37
C ILE A 167 -12.43 22.27 8.54
N ALA A 168 -12.52 23.17 9.51
CA ALA A 168 -11.44 24.10 9.82
C ALA A 168 -10.10 23.38 9.92
N ASP A 169 -9.04 23.99 9.38
CA ASP A 169 -7.62 23.60 9.46
C ASP A 169 -7.30 22.65 10.64
N GLN A 170 -7.69 21.39 10.54
CA GLN A 170 -7.24 20.38 11.49
C GLN A 170 -5.81 20.07 11.13
N SER A 171 -4.88 20.55 11.95
CA SER A 171 -3.51 20.13 11.84
C SER A 171 -3.43 18.64 12.12
N PHE A 172 -2.54 17.91 11.46
CA PHE A 172 -2.29 16.50 11.81
C PHE A 172 -1.72 16.32 13.22
N GLU A 173 -1.40 17.38 13.92
CA GLU A 173 -1.08 17.40 15.35
C GLU A 173 -2.30 17.02 16.19
N ASP A 174 -3.49 17.51 15.79
CA ASP A 174 -4.75 17.22 16.50
C ASP A 174 -5.35 15.86 16.10
N ASN A 175 -5.02 15.37 14.90
CA ASN A 175 -5.48 14.07 14.39
C ASN A 175 -4.32 13.31 13.74
N PRO A 176 -3.37 12.78 14.54
CA PRO A 176 -2.20 12.10 14.03
C PRO A 176 -2.57 10.79 13.32
N TYR A 177 -1.86 10.50 12.25
CA TYR A 177 -2.00 9.23 11.53
C TYR A 177 -0.68 8.48 11.43
N GLY A 178 -0.78 7.16 11.32
CA GLY A 178 0.30 6.29 10.87
C GLY A 178 -0.21 5.43 9.72
N THR A 179 0.57 5.35 8.64
CA THR A 179 0.20 4.55 7.46
C THR A 179 1.36 3.68 7.05
N MET A 180 1.09 2.37 6.98
CA MET A 180 2.03 1.38 6.50
C MET A 180 1.97 1.28 4.99
N MET A 181 3.12 1.26 4.37
CA MET A 181 3.30 1.19 2.93
C MET A 181 4.40 0.20 2.58
N LYS A 182 4.35 -0.29 1.34
CA LYS A 182 5.39 -1.15 0.77
C LYS A 182 5.87 -0.55 -0.55
N ILE A 183 7.18 -0.58 -0.80
CA ILE A 183 7.78 -0.31 -2.12
C ILE A 183 8.39 -1.60 -2.64
N GLU A 184 8.10 -1.89 -3.90
CA GLU A 184 8.68 -2.96 -4.70
C GLU A 184 9.11 -2.42 -6.07
N PHE A 185 9.90 -3.19 -6.82
CA PHE A 185 10.46 -2.74 -8.09
C PHE A 185 9.99 -3.62 -9.24
N MET A 186 9.43 -2.98 -10.29
CA MET A 186 8.91 -3.65 -11.47
C MET A 186 9.64 -3.18 -12.73
N SER A 187 9.84 -4.09 -13.68
CA SER A 187 10.43 -3.75 -14.97
C SER A 187 9.59 -2.72 -15.72
N ASN A 188 10.26 -1.94 -16.58
CA ASN A 188 9.57 -1.07 -17.53
C ASN A 188 9.31 -1.83 -18.84
N VAL A 189 8.03 -1.99 -19.18
CA VAL A 189 7.58 -2.59 -20.44
C VAL A 189 6.64 -1.64 -21.15
N GLY A 190 7.14 -0.93 -22.16
CA GLY A 190 6.31 0.03 -22.92
C GLY A 190 5.72 1.14 -22.05
N ASN A 191 6.50 1.70 -21.13
CA ASN A 191 6.08 2.72 -20.15
C ASN A 191 4.96 2.25 -19.21
N GLN A 192 4.92 0.94 -18.92
CA GLN A 192 4.02 0.33 -17.94
C GLN A 192 4.84 -0.55 -17.00
N PRO A 193 4.43 -0.69 -15.71
CA PRO A 193 5.02 -1.67 -14.82
C PRO A 193 4.79 -3.09 -15.33
N GLY A 194 5.88 -3.82 -15.51
CA GLY A 194 5.87 -5.23 -15.93
C GLY A 194 5.96 -6.19 -14.74
N LYS A 195 6.89 -7.16 -14.81
CA LYS A 195 7.12 -8.12 -13.73
C LYS A 195 8.00 -7.52 -12.64
N LYS A 196 7.85 -8.01 -11.41
CA LYS A 196 8.77 -7.71 -10.29
C LYS A 196 10.19 -8.17 -10.68
N ILE A 197 11.20 -7.35 -10.39
CA ILE A 197 12.60 -7.58 -10.82
C ILE A 197 13.57 -7.83 -9.66
N TYR A 198 13.16 -7.57 -8.41
CA TYR A 198 13.94 -7.83 -7.21
C TYR A 198 13.11 -8.59 -6.19
N ASP A 199 13.71 -9.57 -5.56
CA ASP A 199 13.13 -10.26 -4.40
C ASP A 199 13.38 -9.45 -3.11
N TYR A 200 13.11 -8.18 -3.18
CA TYR A 200 13.26 -7.21 -2.09
C TYR A 200 12.09 -6.27 -2.08
N ASP A 201 11.47 -6.14 -0.93
CA ASP A 201 10.38 -5.20 -0.65
C ASP A 201 10.74 -4.35 0.55
N LYS A 202 10.53 -3.06 0.46
CA LYS A 202 10.70 -2.16 1.61
C LYS A 202 9.35 -1.81 2.20
N VAL A 203 9.04 -2.36 3.37
CA VAL A 203 7.90 -1.92 4.19
C VAL A 203 8.36 -0.79 5.10
N PHE A 204 7.55 0.26 5.20
CA PHE A 204 7.82 1.43 6.03
C PHE A 204 6.53 2.08 6.51
N VAL A 205 6.63 2.92 7.53
CA VAL A 205 5.49 3.64 8.10
C VAL A 205 5.72 5.15 7.97
N ILE A 206 4.70 5.84 7.46
CA ILE A 206 4.64 7.30 7.46
C ILE A 206 3.83 7.74 8.68
N TYR A 207 4.45 8.54 9.55
CA TYR A 207 3.79 9.17 10.70
C TYR A 207 3.60 10.65 10.45
N SER A 208 2.40 11.17 10.64
CA SER A 208 2.10 12.60 10.46
C SER A 208 3.01 13.52 11.27
N ALA A 209 3.31 13.16 12.51
CA ALA A 209 4.19 13.95 13.38
C ALA A 209 5.65 14.04 12.92
N LYS A 210 6.07 13.22 11.95
CA LYS A 210 7.45 13.20 11.41
C LYS A 210 7.54 13.74 9.99
N VAL A 211 6.42 14.19 9.41
CA VAL A 211 6.37 14.63 8.02
C VAL A 211 6.57 16.14 7.95
N ASN A 212 7.55 16.55 7.17
CA ASN A 212 7.76 17.94 6.78
C ASN A 212 7.73 18.04 5.25
N GLY A 213 6.52 17.91 4.67
CA GLY A 213 6.27 18.01 3.23
C GLY A 213 6.79 16.84 2.38
N LYS A 214 7.65 15.97 2.93
CA LYS A 214 8.16 14.78 2.24
C LYS A 214 8.61 13.71 3.21
N VAL A 215 8.63 12.47 2.72
CA VAL A 215 9.28 11.33 3.40
C VAL A 215 10.35 10.77 2.49
N GLU A 216 11.55 10.55 3.02
CA GLU A 216 12.63 9.85 2.33
C GLU A 216 12.66 8.38 2.76
N VAL A 217 12.54 7.48 1.79
CA VAL A 217 12.66 6.04 1.99
C VAL A 217 14.00 5.57 1.44
N LYS A 218 14.89 5.15 2.32
CA LYS A 218 16.22 4.61 1.99
C LYS A 218 16.16 3.09 1.83
N PHE A 219 16.96 2.57 0.91
CA PHE A 219 17.05 1.13 0.66
C PHE A 219 18.35 0.59 1.24
N GLU A 220 18.24 -0.53 1.97
CA GLU A 220 19.39 -1.25 2.53
C GLU A 220 20.07 -2.12 1.49
N GLU A 221 19.27 -2.63 0.55
CA GLU A 221 19.74 -3.46 -0.56
C GLU A 221 20.26 -2.63 -1.73
N THR A 222 21.10 -3.26 -2.55
CA THR A 222 21.63 -2.64 -3.76
C THR A 222 20.61 -2.77 -4.90
N ILE A 223 19.91 -1.69 -5.21
CA ILE A 223 18.91 -1.64 -6.27
C ILE A 223 19.55 -1.08 -7.54
N VAL A 224 19.99 -1.93 -8.45
CA VAL A 224 20.63 -1.53 -9.71
C VAL A 224 19.57 -1.14 -10.73
N LEU A 225 19.75 -0.02 -11.43
CA LEU A 225 18.82 0.41 -12.47
C LEU A 225 19.11 -0.34 -13.78
N PRO A 226 18.10 -1.05 -14.36
CA PRO A 226 18.19 -1.57 -15.73
C PRO A 226 18.36 -0.45 -16.77
N GLU A 227 18.85 -0.76 -17.96
CA GLU A 227 19.10 0.24 -19.02
C GLU A 227 17.85 1.08 -19.35
N ASN A 228 16.67 0.49 -19.37
CA ASN A 228 15.39 1.20 -19.66
C ASN A 228 14.74 1.79 -18.42
N GLY A 229 15.46 1.92 -17.29
CA GLY A 229 14.86 2.28 -16.02
C GLY A 229 13.90 1.20 -15.49
N PHE A 230 13.17 1.54 -14.45
CA PHE A 230 12.17 0.67 -13.82
C PHE A 230 11.07 1.51 -13.14
N PHE A 231 10.07 0.82 -12.63
CA PHE A 231 9.06 1.42 -11.76
C PHE A 231 9.31 1.05 -10.30
N ALA A 232 9.40 2.06 -9.43
CA ALA A 232 9.22 1.89 -7.99
C ALA A 232 7.72 1.93 -7.70
N VAL A 233 7.17 0.81 -7.24
CA VAL A 233 5.73 0.66 -7.02
C VAL A 233 5.43 0.71 -5.53
N MET A 234 4.73 1.75 -5.10
CA MET A 234 4.30 1.97 -3.73
C MET A 234 2.88 1.46 -3.55
N THR A 235 2.67 0.60 -2.56
CA THR A 235 1.35 0.05 -2.17
C THR A 235 0.95 0.57 -0.80
N ILE A 236 -0.28 1.05 -0.65
CA ILE A 236 -0.88 1.42 0.62
C ILE A 236 -1.41 0.16 1.31
N LEU A 237 -0.74 -0.27 2.37
CA LEU A 237 -1.09 -1.50 3.11
C LEU A 237 -2.17 -1.26 4.16
N GLY A 238 -2.21 -0.07 4.78
CA GLY A 238 -3.22 0.26 5.78
C GLY A 238 -2.74 1.19 6.88
N LYS A 239 -3.56 1.35 7.89
CA LYS A 239 -3.25 2.18 9.06
C LYS A 239 -2.36 1.46 10.04
N THR A 240 -1.65 2.22 10.86
CA THR A 240 -0.91 1.72 12.02
C THR A 240 -1.34 2.42 13.30
N ASN A 241 -1.09 1.76 14.42
CA ASN A 241 -1.13 2.42 15.72
C ASN A 241 0.11 3.32 15.93
N PRO A 242 0.19 4.08 17.02
CA PRO A 242 1.36 4.92 17.32
C PRO A 242 2.69 4.16 17.48
N LYS A 243 2.65 2.84 17.70
CA LYS A 243 3.85 1.99 17.76
C LYS A 243 4.32 1.51 16.38
N GLY A 244 3.52 1.72 15.33
CA GLY A 244 3.81 1.26 13.97
C GLY A 244 3.28 -0.12 13.65
N GLU A 245 2.51 -0.74 14.55
CA GLU A 245 1.89 -2.03 14.31
C GLU A 245 0.68 -1.86 13.40
N TYR A 246 0.52 -2.75 12.45
CA TYR A 246 -0.59 -2.74 11.51
C TYR A 246 -1.92 -2.87 12.24
N VAL A 247 -2.88 -2.01 11.88
CA VAL A 247 -4.25 -2.05 12.42
C VAL A 247 -5.19 -2.50 11.32
N PRO A 248 -5.67 -3.74 11.34
CA PRO A 248 -6.65 -4.21 10.38
C PRO A 248 -7.91 -3.33 10.41
N GLU A 249 -8.33 -2.88 9.26
CA GLU A 249 -9.53 -2.05 9.11
C GLU A 249 -10.25 -2.39 7.81
N MET A 250 -11.58 -2.44 7.85
CA MET A 250 -12.37 -2.61 6.64
C MET A 250 -12.14 -1.42 5.68
N PRO A 251 -11.93 -1.68 4.38
CA PRO A 251 -11.58 -0.66 3.38
C PRO A 251 -12.72 0.29 3.07
N TYR A 252 -13.90 0.04 3.60
CA TYR A 252 -15.09 0.86 3.38
C TYR A 252 -15.80 1.19 4.69
N GLY A 253 -16.47 2.32 4.68
CA GLY A 253 -17.47 2.67 5.68
C GLY A 253 -18.87 2.48 5.14
N VAL A 254 -19.88 2.48 6.04
CA VAL A 254 -21.29 2.41 5.69
C VAL A 254 -21.96 3.66 6.20
N ARG A 255 -22.73 4.34 5.34
CA ARG A 255 -23.60 5.46 5.72
C ARG A 255 -25.01 5.19 5.24
N GLU A 256 -25.97 5.61 6.03
CA GLU A 256 -27.37 5.62 5.61
C GLU A 256 -27.64 6.91 4.83
N ILE A 257 -28.08 6.76 3.58
CA ILE A 257 -28.45 7.86 2.68
C ILE A 257 -29.85 7.56 2.17
N ASN A 258 -30.82 8.40 2.52
CA ASN A 258 -32.24 8.24 2.14
C ASN A 258 -32.83 6.87 2.55
N GLY A 259 -32.48 6.37 3.74
CA GLY A 259 -32.96 5.08 4.25
C GLY A 259 -32.21 3.85 3.69
N GLU A 260 -31.25 4.03 2.80
CA GLU A 260 -30.43 2.96 2.24
C GLU A 260 -29.01 2.97 2.80
N LYS A 261 -28.50 1.83 3.20
CA LYS A 261 -27.08 1.66 3.60
C LYS A 261 -26.18 1.66 2.34
N LYS A 262 -25.35 2.68 2.20
CA LYS A 262 -24.38 2.80 1.09
C LYS A 262 -22.96 2.65 1.60
N LYS A 263 -22.18 1.82 0.91
CA LYS A 263 -20.73 1.67 1.17
C LYS A 263 -19.98 2.81 0.50
N PHE A 264 -18.96 3.33 1.17
CA PHE A 264 -18.03 4.33 0.63
C PHE A 264 -16.60 3.94 0.98
N VAL A 265 -15.68 4.20 0.05
CA VAL A 265 -14.24 3.93 0.24
C VAL A 265 -13.71 4.83 1.36
N LYS A 266 -12.98 4.24 2.30
CA LYS A 266 -12.24 4.99 3.32
C LYS A 266 -10.96 5.55 2.72
N ILE A 267 -10.74 6.85 2.95
CA ILE A 267 -9.49 7.50 2.61
C ILE A 267 -8.45 7.17 3.66
N ILE A 268 -7.24 6.88 3.21
CA ILE A 268 -6.07 6.65 4.05
C ILE A 268 -5.07 7.77 3.77
N LEU A 269 -4.73 8.53 4.81
CA LEU A 269 -3.67 9.55 4.73
C LEU A 269 -2.30 8.88 4.57
N PRO A 270 -1.30 9.56 4.00
CA PRO A 270 -1.33 10.94 3.57
C PRO A 270 -1.98 11.17 2.20
N ASN A 271 -2.25 12.43 1.89
CA ASN A 271 -2.58 12.88 0.55
C ASN A 271 -1.31 13.28 -0.19
N TYR A 272 -1.32 13.15 -1.51
CA TYR A 272 -0.17 13.42 -2.37
C TYR A 272 -0.41 14.69 -3.19
N PRO A 273 0.52 15.67 -3.16
CA PRO A 273 0.44 16.82 -4.05
C PRO A 273 0.64 16.35 -5.49
N LEU A 274 -0.14 16.90 -6.39
CA LEU A 274 -0.03 16.64 -7.83
C LEU A 274 0.77 17.73 -8.51
N VAL A 275 1.56 17.35 -9.49
CA VAL A 275 2.23 18.24 -10.44
C VAL A 275 1.74 17.93 -11.85
N GLU A 276 1.71 18.95 -12.72
CA GLU A 276 1.38 18.74 -14.13
C GLU A 276 2.40 17.81 -14.80
N ASP A 277 1.96 17.12 -15.84
CA ASP A 277 2.80 16.19 -16.58
C ASP A 277 4.03 16.89 -17.18
N SER A 278 5.17 16.22 -17.07
CA SER A 278 6.43 16.66 -17.65
C SER A 278 7.17 15.47 -18.24
N GLU A 279 8.06 15.72 -19.19
CA GLU A 279 8.80 14.67 -19.92
C GLU A 279 9.59 13.73 -19.01
N ASN A 280 9.98 14.20 -17.81
CA ASN A 280 10.83 13.45 -16.89
C ASN A 280 10.08 12.78 -15.74
N GLN A 281 8.75 12.85 -15.72
CA GLN A 281 7.95 12.29 -14.64
C GLN A 281 6.80 11.46 -15.20
N LEU A 282 6.69 10.23 -14.73
CA LEU A 282 5.59 9.34 -15.06
C LEU A 282 5.10 8.64 -13.80
N THR A 283 3.87 8.97 -13.40
CA THR A 283 3.16 8.27 -12.33
C THR A 283 1.95 7.56 -12.92
N LEU A 284 1.88 6.27 -12.64
CA LEU A 284 0.72 5.46 -12.93
C LEU A 284 0.08 4.99 -11.62
N PHE A 285 -1.21 4.70 -11.65
CA PHE A 285 -1.88 4.14 -10.49
C PHE A 285 -2.81 2.98 -10.88
N ARG A 286 -3.06 2.11 -9.92
CA ARG A 286 -4.10 1.07 -9.96
C ARG A 286 -4.55 0.74 -8.54
N HIS A 287 -5.55 -0.12 -8.44
CA HIS A 287 -6.03 -0.66 -7.18
C HIS A 287 -5.93 -2.18 -7.20
N VAL A 288 -5.20 -2.77 -6.26
CA VAL A 288 -4.90 -4.22 -6.27
C VAL A 288 -6.13 -5.12 -6.11
N PHE A 289 -7.24 -4.57 -5.57
CA PHE A 289 -8.48 -5.33 -5.38
C PHE A 289 -9.44 -5.23 -6.58
N ASN A 290 -9.11 -4.43 -7.60
CA ASN A 290 -9.86 -4.41 -8.84
C ASN A 290 -9.45 -5.61 -9.72
N GLU A 291 -10.40 -6.18 -10.45
CA GLU A 291 -10.14 -7.27 -11.39
C GLU A 291 -9.24 -6.83 -12.55
N SER A 292 -9.30 -5.53 -12.89
CA SER A 292 -8.45 -4.95 -13.93
C SER A 292 -7.04 -4.72 -13.38
N GLU A 293 -6.07 -5.44 -13.92
CA GLU A 293 -4.64 -5.24 -13.61
C GLU A 293 -4.04 -4.02 -14.32
N LYS A 294 -4.85 -3.23 -15.05
CA LYS A 294 -4.39 -2.10 -15.84
C LYS A 294 -3.90 -0.96 -14.97
N TRP A 295 -2.85 -0.33 -15.43
CA TRP A 295 -2.34 0.91 -14.89
C TRP A 295 -2.94 2.11 -15.62
N TYR A 296 -3.24 3.17 -14.88
CA TYR A 296 -3.89 4.38 -15.38
C TYR A 296 -3.05 5.62 -15.08
N ARG A 297 -3.16 6.65 -15.93
CA ARG A 297 -2.61 7.98 -15.66
C ARG A 297 -3.53 8.75 -14.73
N ILE A 298 -2.96 9.64 -13.94
CA ILE A 298 -3.75 10.55 -13.10
C ILE A 298 -4.29 11.68 -13.99
N GLU A 299 -5.57 11.62 -14.32
CA GLU A 299 -6.24 12.58 -15.21
C GLU A 299 -7.00 13.67 -14.44
N ARG A 300 -7.21 13.50 -13.14
CA ARG A 300 -8.04 14.40 -12.34
C ARG A 300 -7.47 14.55 -10.94
N PRO A 301 -7.42 15.80 -10.41
CA PRO A 301 -7.22 16.00 -9.00
C PRO A 301 -8.45 15.54 -8.23
N MET A 302 -8.32 15.39 -6.91
CA MET A 302 -9.40 14.98 -6.02
C MET A 302 -10.61 15.91 -6.06
N VAL A 303 -10.36 17.23 -6.09
CA VAL A 303 -11.39 18.25 -6.24
C VAL A 303 -11.41 18.68 -7.70
N TYR A 304 -12.33 18.14 -8.45
CA TYR A 304 -12.48 18.51 -9.86
C TYR A 304 -13.85 19.13 -10.16
N LYS A 305 -13.86 20.03 -11.14
CA LYS A 305 -15.10 20.62 -11.71
C LYS A 305 -15.41 19.89 -13.02
N LYS A 306 -16.66 19.43 -13.17
CA LYS A 306 -17.10 18.59 -14.30
C LYS A 306 -16.77 19.16 -15.67
N ASP A 307 -16.86 20.48 -15.83
CA ASP A 307 -16.70 21.16 -17.11
C ASP A 307 -15.28 21.73 -17.35
N LYS A 308 -14.35 21.48 -16.41
CA LYS A 308 -12.95 21.91 -16.54
C LYS A 308 -12.14 20.80 -17.21
N LYS A 309 -11.36 21.14 -18.24
CA LYS A 309 -10.28 20.27 -18.75
C LYS A 309 -9.09 20.33 -17.81
N TYR A 310 -8.57 19.16 -17.48
CA TYR A 310 -7.37 19.04 -16.66
C TYR A 310 -6.23 18.44 -17.49
N PRO A 311 -4.98 18.84 -17.25
CA PRO A 311 -3.83 18.13 -17.81
C PRO A 311 -3.70 16.75 -17.18
N LEU A 312 -2.78 15.95 -17.68
CA LEU A 312 -2.31 14.76 -16.96
C LEU A 312 -1.47 15.21 -15.77
N TYR A 313 -1.52 14.43 -14.70
CA TYR A 313 -0.78 14.73 -13.46
C TYR A 313 0.17 13.61 -13.09
N ASN A 314 1.15 13.97 -12.28
CA ASN A 314 2.06 13.05 -11.60
C ASN A 314 2.11 13.37 -10.10
N ILE A 315 2.52 12.38 -9.30
CA ILE A 315 3.07 12.63 -7.98
C ILE A 315 4.57 12.85 -8.20
N GLY A 316 5.04 14.06 -7.96
CA GLY A 316 6.40 14.49 -8.28
C GLY A 316 7.43 13.93 -7.31
N ILE A 317 7.68 12.60 -7.33
CA ILE A 317 8.69 12.00 -6.46
C ILE A 317 10.10 12.49 -6.77
N GLY A 318 10.92 12.57 -5.72
CA GLY A 318 12.36 12.68 -5.85
C GLY A 318 13.04 11.34 -5.67
N TYR A 319 14.30 11.24 -6.06
CA TYR A 319 15.12 10.04 -5.82
C TYR A 319 16.61 10.38 -5.80
N THR A 320 17.38 9.52 -5.15
CA THR A 320 18.85 9.61 -5.14
C THR A 320 19.40 8.36 -5.82
N ILE A 321 20.22 8.56 -6.84
CA ILE A 321 20.98 7.50 -7.50
C ILE A 321 22.47 7.71 -7.29
N SER A 322 23.21 6.61 -7.21
CA SER A 322 24.68 6.60 -7.21
C SER A 322 25.15 5.93 -8.49
N SER A 323 26.03 6.59 -9.24
CA SER A 323 26.56 6.10 -10.53
C SER A 323 28.07 6.17 -10.58
N SER A 324 28.72 5.21 -11.25
CA SER A 324 30.10 5.36 -11.70
C SER A 324 30.11 6.21 -12.96
N GLU A 325 31.02 7.18 -13.04
CA GLU A 325 31.25 7.98 -14.24
C GLU A 325 31.67 7.11 -15.42
#